data_9913b939a157fdf5043a5508a709104b
#
_entry.id   9913b939a157fdf5043a5508a709104b
#
_cell.length_a   1.000
_cell.length_b   1.000
_cell.length_c   1.000
_cell.angle_alpha   90.00
_cell.angle_beta   90.00
_cell.angle_gamma   90.00
#
_symmetry.space_group_name_H-M   'P 1'
#
loop_
_entity.id
_entity.type
_entity.pdbx_description
1 polymer ?
#
loop_
_entity_poly.entity_id
_entity_poly.type
_entity_poly.pdbx_seq_one_letter_code
_entity_poly.pdbx_strand_id
1 'polypeptide(L)'
;MKNLEHALQYVEDTQSELIQLIKDLCAIPSFSHHELKKAQFIQSWFAKLGVDAIVDEKYNVIVPIDADNKNQLTVFMAHIDTVFPDETGFDCVEEDGWLCAPGVGDDTANVAELMLIAKYMIENGLGCPNGCLIVFNSCEEGLGNLEGSRYLMDTYGNRVHEFYSFDGGYKGVVCKAVGSVRYEVVGKTEGGHSYGAFGNRNAIALASSMICTLYDYKVPTRGKSTYNVGVIEGGTSVNTIAQEVKFMFEVRSDEREDLLEMKQFFESVINAYRCMGIIVDVNLLGERPCMGNVDMDHLQNVLTRVAEVIQHHTGNLPSLHSGSTDCNICYDRGVAGCCFGGYEGKGAHTRQERIEINSLPVGMKILMHFMLEYFD
;
A
#
# COMPACT_ATOMS: atom_id res chain seq x y z
N MET A 1 6.40 11.23 -30.79
CA MET A 1 6.51 9.95 -31.54
C MET A 1 7.93 9.38 -31.55
N LYS A 2 8.98 10.12 -31.97
CA LYS A 2 10.37 9.57 -31.95
C LYS A 2 10.85 9.17 -30.54
N ASN A 3 10.51 9.95 -29.51
CA ASN A 3 10.90 9.63 -28.14
C ASN A 3 10.24 8.35 -27.62
N LEU A 4 8.98 8.08 -27.98
CA LEU A 4 8.26 6.88 -27.56
C LEU A 4 8.87 5.61 -28.19
N GLU A 5 9.14 5.59 -29.50
CA GLU A 5 9.75 4.42 -30.15
C GLU A 5 11.11 4.08 -29.52
N HIS A 6 11.95 5.08 -29.24
CA HIS A 6 13.24 4.88 -28.59
C HIS A 6 13.09 4.36 -27.16
N ALA A 7 12.12 4.89 -26.41
CA ALA A 7 11.84 4.42 -25.04
C ALA A 7 11.29 2.99 -25.03
N LEU A 8 10.42 2.63 -25.96
CA LEU A 8 9.93 1.25 -26.07
C LEU A 8 11.03 0.26 -26.50
N GLN A 9 11.99 0.71 -27.32
CA GLN A 9 13.17 -0.11 -27.64
C GLN A 9 14.07 -0.28 -26.42
N TYR A 10 14.28 0.78 -25.63
CA TYR A 10 15.03 0.66 -24.35
C TYR A 10 14.40 -0.36 -23.41
N VAL A 11 13.06 -0.41 -23.33
CA VAL A 11 12.37 -1.45 -22.53
C VAL A 11 12.73 -2.86 -22.99
N GLU A 12 12.76 -3.10 -24.30
CA GLU A 12 13.17 -4.42 -24.85
C GLU A 12 14.65 -4.74 -24.56
N ASP A 13 15.52 -3.75 -24.70
CA ASP A 13 16.96 -3.93 -24.55
C ASP A 13 17.40 -4.15 -23.09
N THR A 14 16.55 -3.69 -22.11
CA THR A 14 16.90 -3.73 -20.66
C THR A 14 16.22 -4.84 -19.89
N GLN A 15 15.52 -5.78 -20.53
CA GLN A 15 14.80 -6.86 -19.83
C GLN A 15 15.70 -7.72 -18.93
N SER A 16 16.93 -8.00 -19.35
CA SER A 16 17.89 -8.75 -18.51
C SER A 16 18.33 -7.94 -17.29
N GLU A 17 18.48 -6.61 -17.44
CA GLU A 17 18.81 -5.69 -16.34
C GLU A 17 17.63 -5.62 -15.36
N LEU A 18 16.39 -5.55 -15.87
CA LEU A 18 15.19 -5.55 -15.06
C LEU A 18 15.08 -6.79 -14.18
N ILE A 19 15.22 -7.98 -14.78
CA ILE A 19 15.16 -9.25 -14.05
C ILE A 19 16.27 -9.32 -12.98
N GLN A 20 17.47 -8.89 -13.30
CA GLN A 20 18.57 -8.87 -12.32
C GLN A 20 18.29 -7.88 -11.19
N LEU A 21 17.76 -6.70 -11.49
CA LEU A 21 17.40 -5.69 -10.49
C LEU A 21 16.29 -6.18 -9.55
N ILE A 22 15.27 -6.87 -10.09
CA ILE A 22 14.24 -7.53 -9.27
C ILE A 22 14.87 -8.52 -8.30
N LYS A 23 15.79 -9.38 -8.78
CA LYS A 23 16.49 -10.35 -7.92
C LYS A 23 17.32 -9.67 -6.84
N ASP A 24 18.05 -8.62 -7.20
CA ASP A 24 18.88 -7.86 -6.25
C ASP A 24 18.02 -7.20 -5.16
N LEU A 25 16.86 -6.66 -5.52
CA LEU A 25 15.92 -6.05 -4.59
C LEU A 25 15.22 -7.09 -3.68
N CYS A 26 14.85 -8.26 -4.21
CA CYS A 26 14.28 -9.36 -3.40
C CYS A 26 15.28 -9.86 -2.35
N ALA A 27 16.58 -9.82 -2.65
CA ALA A 27 17.63 -10.25 -1.73
C ALA A 27 17.84 -9.30 -0.53
N ILE A 28 17.17 -8.12 -0.51
CA ILE A 28 17.27 -7.16 0.58
C ILE A 28 16.01 -7.24 1.44
N PRO A 29 16.11 -7.61 2.73
CA PRO A 29 14.95 -7.64 3.61
C PRO A 29 14.41 -6.22 3.83
N SER A 30 13.08 -6.07 3.77
CA SER A 30 12.46 -4.76 3.80
C SER A 30 10.99 -4.88 4.22
N PHE A 31 10.70 -5.30 5.44
CA PHE A 31 9.34 -5.24 5.97
C PHE A 31 9.06 -3.84 6.55
N SER A 32 7.78 -3.48 6.66
CA SER A 32 7.36 -2.14 7.12
C SER A 32 8.09 -1.69 8.38
N HIS A 33 8.59 -0.46 8.40
CA HIS A 33 9.48 0.17 9.39
C HIS A 33 10.94 -0.35 9.40
N HIS A 34 11.35 -1.22 8.48
CA HIS A 34 12.70 -1.79 8.37
C HIS A 34 13.30 -1.65 6.97
N GLU A 35 12.87 -0.65 6.20
CA GLU A 35 13.21 -0.44 4.78
C GLU A 35 14.59 0.21 4.56
N LEU A 36 15.27 0.68 5.60
CA LEU A 36 16.51 1.47 5.49
C LEU A 36 17.55 0.83 4.55
N LYS A 37 17.74 -0.49 4.59
CA LYS A 37 18.73 -1.17 3.75
C LYS A 37 18.36 -1.08 2.26
N LYS A 38 17.07 -1.29 1.93
CA LYS A 38 16.59 -1.19 0.56
C LYS A 38 16.60 0.26 0.07
N ALA A 39 16.22 1.22 0.92
CA ALA A 39 16.34 2.65 0.63
C ALA A 39 17.79 3.07 0.33
N GLN A 40 18.76 2.62 1.12
CA GLN A 40 20.20 2.87 0.87
C GLN A 40 20.71 2.20 -0.41
N PHE A 41 20.22 1.03 -0.75
CA PHE A 41 20.54 0.37 -2.02
C PHE A 41 20.04 1.22 -3.19
N ILE A 42 18.78 1.65 -3.19
CA ILE A 42 18.18 2.47 -4.25
C ILE A 42 18.91 3.82 -4.34
N GLN A 43 19.17 4.50 -3.23
CA GLN A 43 19.95 5.75 -3.20
C GLN A 43 21.34 5.56 -3.84
N SER A 44 22.04 4.50 -3.45
CA SER A 44 23.38 4.18 -3.98
C SER A 44 23.34 3.83 -5.47
N TRP A 45 22.24 3.23 -5.94
CA TRP A 45 22.03 2.92 -7.34
C TRP A 45 21.90 4.21 -8.18
N PHE A 46 21.07 5.18 -7.72
CA PHE A 46 20.95 6.48 -8.38
C PHE A 46 22.22 7.33 -8.30
N ALA A 47 22.98 7.23 -7.21
CA ALA A 47 24.27 7.91 -7.08
C ALA A 47 25.28 7.49 -8.18
N LYS A 48 25.25 6.24 -8.66
CA LYS A 48 26.07 5.78 -9.81
C LYS A 48 25.68 6.45 -11.13
N LEU A 49 24.44 6.96 -11.23
CA LEU A 49 23.96 7.75 -12.37
C LEU A 49 24.23 9.25 -12.19
N GLY A 50 24.92 9.66 -11.12
CA GLY A 50 25.21 11.06 -10.81
C GLY A 50 24.02 11.82 -10.22
N VAL A 51 23.02 11.10 -9.70
CA VAL A 51 21.82 11.67 -9.08
C VAL A 51 21.89 11.58 -7.58
N ASP A 52 21.69 12.70 -6.90
CA ASP A 52 21.62 12.80 -5.44
C ASP A 52 20.17 12.57 -4.98
N ALA A 53 19.79 11.31 -4.82
CA ALA A 53 18.48 10.94 -4.33
C ALA A 53 18.36 11.22 -2.83
N ILE A 54 17.24 11.81 -2.41
CA ILE A 54 16.96 12.17 -1.01
C ILE A 54 16.37 10.96 -0.30
N VAL A 55 16.94 10.57 0.84
CA VAL A 55 16.30 9.63 1.77
C VAL A 55 15.74 10.44 2.93
N ASP A 56 14.42 10.40 3.11
CA ASP A 56 13.74 11.16 4.16
C ASP A 56 13.69 10.40 5.51
N GLU A 57 13.07 11.01 6.51
CA GLU A 57 12.95 10.46 7.87
C GLU A 57 12.11 9.18 7.96
N LYS A 58 11.33 8.88 6.93
CA LYS A 58 10.51 7.66 6.82
C LYS A 58 11.10 6.63 5.88
N TYR A 59 12.33 6.84 5.41
CA TYR A 59 13.04 5.99 4.46
C TYR A 59 12.47 6.01 3.03
N ASN A 60 11.62 6.99 2.68
CA ASN A 60 11.29 7.20 1.28
C ASN A 60 12.55 7.66 0.54
N VAL A 61 12.80 7.09 -0.63
CA VAL A 61 13.84 7.56 -1.56
C VAL A 61 13.18 8.42 -2.62
N ILE A 62 13.57 9.68 -2.70
CA ILE A 62 12.97 10.68 -3.58
C ILE A 62 13.99 11.14 -4.61
N VAL A 63 13.65 11.01 -5.89
CA VAL A 63 14.40 11.53 -7.03
C VAL A 63 13.59 12.67 -7.64
N PRO A 64 13.92 13.94 -7.32
CA PRO A 64 13.24 15.09 -7.90
C PRO A 64 13.76 15.36 -9.32
N ILE A 65 12.85 15.58 -10.27
CA ILE A 65 13.17 16.03 -11.63
C ILE A 65 12.45 17.35 -11.88
N ASP A 66 13.21 18.41 -12.10
CA ASP A 66 12.70 19.78 -12.30
C ASP A 66 11.70 20.27 -11.25
N ALA A 67 11.78 19.70 -10.02
CA ALA A 67 10.79 19.92 -8.96
C ALA A 67 10.95 21.28 -8.23
N ASP A 68 12.08 21.97 -8.41
CA ASP A 68 12.36 23.22 -7.71
C ASP A 68 11.42 24.33 -8.13
N ASN A 69 10.82 25.02 -7.14
CA ASN A 69 9.90 26.14 -7.36
C ASN A 69 8.67 25.84 -8.24
N LYS A 70 8.30 24.57 -8.39
CA LYS A 70 7.09 24.14 -9.13
C LYS A 70 5.93 23.92 -8.15
N ASN A 71 4.72 24.23 -8.59
CA ASN A 71 3.49 24.15 -7.78
C ASN A 71 2.45 23.17 -8.32
N GLN A 72 2.81 22.37 -9.35
CA GLN A 72 1.95 21.36 -9.95
C GLN A 72 2.71 20.06 -10.17
N LEU A 73 3.40 19.60 -9.13
CA LEU A 73 4.21 18.39 -9.19
C LEU A 73 3.36 17.16 -9.49
N THR A 74 3.91 16.28 -10.30
CA THR A 74 3.40 14.92 -10.46
C THR A 74 4.25 13.97 -9.61
N VAL A 75 3.59 13.09 -8.86
CA VAL A 75 4.25 12.01 -8.09
C VAL A 75 4.08 10.70 -8.82
N PHE A 76 5.19 9.99 -9.03
CA PHE A 76 5.22 8.59 -9.46
C PHE A 76 5.90 7.79 -8.37
N MET A 77 5.22 6.81 -7.78
CA MET A 77 5.78 6.04 -6.68
C MET A 77 5.54 4.54 -6.80
N ALA A 78 6.40 3.78 -6.12
CA ALA A 78 6.29 2.34 -5.90
C ALA A 78 6.83 2.03 -4.49
N HIS A 79 6.18 1.13 -3.75
CA HIS A 79 6.57 0.90 -2.37
C HIS A 79 7.69 -0.15 -2.24
N ILE A 80 8.58 0.06 -1.26
CA ILE A 80 9.75 -0.77 -1.06
C ILE A 80 9.63 -1.78 0.07
N ASP A 81 8.57 -1.70 0.86
CA ASP A 81 8.32 -2.67 1.93
C ASP A 81 7.55 -3.90 1.44
N THR A 82 7.54 -4.92 2.26
CA THR A 82 6.80 -6.17 2.05
C THR A 82 6.11 -6.60 3.35
N VAL A 83 5.08 -7.45 3.24
CA VAL A 83 4.36 -8.01 4.41
C VAL A 83 5.18 -9.03 5.21
N PHE A 84 6.36 -9.44 4.73
CA PHE A 84 7.13 -10.54 5.31
C PHE A 84 8.14 -10.02 6.34
N PRO A 85 8.01 -10.39 7.64
CA PRO A 85 8.87 -9.89 8.71
C PRO A 85 10.22 -10.64 8.78
N ASP A 86 10.77 -11.04 7.64
CA ASP A 86 12.03 -11.77 7.56
C ASP A 86 13.22 -10.81 7.64
N GLU A 87 14.17 -11.13 8.48
CA GLU A 87 15.42 -10.35 8.63
C GLU A 87 16.44 -10.62 7.53
N THR A 88 16.19 -11.66 6.71
CA THR A 88 16.98 -12.01 5.53
C THR A 88 16.15 -11.81 4.27
N GLY A 89 16.77 -11.41 3.18
CA GLY A 89 16.11 -11.34 1.89
C GLY A 89 15.75 -12.71 1.31
N PHE A 90 15.10 -12.70 0.19
CA PHE A 90 14.62 -13.89 -0.50
C PHE A 90 15.41 -14.14 -1.79
N ASP A 91 15.76 -15.41 -2.05
CA ASP A 91 16.27 -15.83 -3.34
C ASP A 91 15.13 -15.80 -4.36
N CYS A 92 15.24 -14.93 -5.37
CA CYS A 92 14.29 -14.89 -6.48
C CYS A 92 14.73 -15.87 -7.58
N VAL A 93 13.92 -16.91 -7.79
CA VAL A 93 14.24 -18.01 -8.71
C VAL A 93 13.42 -17.90 -9.98
N GLU A 94 14.05 -18.19 -11.13
CA GLU A 94 13.33 -18.38 -12.40
C GLU A 94 12.90 -19.84 -12.54
N GLU A 95 11.59 -20.07 -12.69
CA GLU A 95 11.02 -21.40 -12.86
C GLU A 95 9.84 -21.34 -13.84
N ASP A 96 9.91 -22.14 -14.91
CA ASP A 96 8.82 -22.30 -15.91
C ASP A 96 8.24 -20.96 -16.43
N GLY A 97 9.08 -19.95 -16.67
CA GLY A 97 8.67 -18.65 -17.17
C GLY A 97 8.14 -17.67 -16.10
N TRP A 98 8.34 -18.01 -14.83
CA TRP A 98 7.99 -17.19 -13.68
C TRP A 98 9.24 -16.72 -12.92
N LEU A 99 9.18 -15.54 -12.31
CA LEU A 99 10.04 -15.15 -11.20
C LEU A 99 9.28 -15.43 -9.90
N CYS A 100 9.89 -16.21 -9.03
CA CYS A 100 9.28 -16.72 -7.81
C CYS A 100 10.07 -16.24 -6.59
N ALA A 101 9.47 -15.39 -5.77
CA ALA A 101 9.94 -15.00 -4.44
C ALA A 101 8.82 -14.28 -3.68
N PRO A 102 8.79 -14.33 -2.33
CA PRO A 102 7.90 -13.48 -1.54
C PRO A 102 8.16 -12.00 -1.81
N GLY A 103 7.12 -11.21 -2.12
CA GLY A 103 7.23 -9.78 -2.44
C GLY A 103 7.86 -9.47 -3.81
N VAL A 104 7.96 -10.46 -4.71
CA VAL A 104 8.56 -10.27 -6.04
C VAL A 104 7.70 -9.37 -6.94
N GLY A 105 6.38 -9.49 -6.81
CA GLY A 105 5.42 -8.63 -7.50
C GLY A 105 5.07 -7.43 -6.64
N ASP A 106 4.65 -7.70 -5.44
CA ASP A 106 4.14 -6.72 -4.46
C ASP A 106 5.26 -6.28 -3.49
N ASP A 107 6.02 -5.20 -3.77
CA ASP A 107 5.91 -4.32 -4.97
C ASP A 107 7.26 -4.25 -5.73
N THR A 108 8.14 -5.25 -5.51
CA THR A 108 9.55 -5.24 -5.99
C THR A 108 9.65 -5.07 -7.51
N ALA A 109 8.73 -5.66 -8.29
CA ALA A 109 8.76 -5.54 -9.75
C ALA A 109 8.52 -4.10 -10.20
N ASN A 110 7.48 -3.44 -9.67
CA ASN A 110 7.17 -2.04 -9.99
C ASN A 110 8.30 -1.09 -9.53
N VAL A 111 8.93 -1.36 -8.38
CA VAL A 111 10.13 -0.61 -7.93
C VAL A 111 11.24 -0.71 -8.97
N ALA A 112 11.55 -1.92 -9.46
CA ALA A 112 12.61 -2.13 -10.44
C ALA A 112 12.29 -1.47 -11.79
N GLU A 113 11.04 -1.58 -12.25
CA GLU A 113 10.57 -0.92 -13.48
C GLU A 113 10.68 0.61 -13.35
N LEU A 114 10.22 1.18 -12.24
CA LEU A 114 10.30 2.62 -11.98
C LEU A 114 11.74 3.11 -11.91
N MET A 115 12.67 2.32 -11.33
CA MET A 115 14.11 2.64 -11.30
C MET A 115 14.68 2.72 -12.71
N LEU A 116 14.39 1.75 -13.60
CA LEU A 116 14.89 1.75 -14.97
C LEU A 116 14.24 2.84 -15.83
N ILE A 117 12.96 3.13 -15.64
CA ILE A 117 12.29 4.24 -16.31
C ILE A 117 12.93 5.58 -15.90
N ALA A 118 13.16 5.78 -14.60
CA ALA A 118 13.86 6.96 -14.10
C ALA A 118 15.28 7.09 -14.68
N LYS A 119 16.03 5.98 -14.77
CA LYS A 119 17.34 5.94 -15.44
C LYS A 119 17.24 6.42 -16.88
N TYR A 120 16.26 5.91 -17.65
CA TYR A 120 16.04 6.36 -19.02
C TYR A 120 15.80 7.86 -19.12
N MET A 121 14.90 8.42 -18.25
CA MET A 121 14.63 9.87 -18.26
C MET A 121 15.90 10.69 -17.99
N ILE A 122 16.69 10.28 -17.00
CA ILE A 122 17.93 10.95 -16.58
C ILE A 122 19.00 10.88 -17.67
N GLU A 123 19.29 9.68 -18.20
CA GLU A 123 20.34 9.47 -19.21
C GLU A 123 20.04 10.16 -20.53
N ASN A 124 18.76 10.35 -20.88
CA ASN A 124 18.34 11.08 -22.06
C ASN A 124 18.10 12.58 -21.82
N GLY A 125 18.31 13.06 -20.59
CA GLY A 125 18.16 14.47 -20.23
C GLY A 125 16.74 14.99 -20.41
N LEU A 126 15.72 14.13 -20.22
CA LEU A 126 14.32 14.52 -20.36
C LEU A 126 13.90 15.40 -19.20
N GLY A 127 13.35 16.58 -19.49
CA GLY A 127 12.81 17.50 -18.49
C GLY A 127 11.34 17.22 -18.18
N CYS A 128 10.90 17.60 -16.97
CA CYS A 128 9.49 17.58 -16.59
C CYS A 128 8.98 19.03 -16.42
N PRO A 129 8.20 19.58 -17.36
CA PRO A 129 7.80 20.99 -17.34
C PRO A 129 7.12 21.44 -16.05
N ASN A 130 6.29 20.59 -15.48
CA ASN A 130 5.60 20.83 -14.21
C ASN A 130 6.39 20.39 -12.98
N GLY A 131 7.49 19.67 -13.20
CA GLY A 131 8.28 18.99 -12.18
C GLY A 131 7.64 17.70 -11.69
N CYS A 132 8.46 16.70 -11.39
CA CYS A 132 7.97 15.48 -10.81
C CYS A 132 8.85 14.98 -9.65
N LEU A 133 8.26 14.15 -8.81
CA LEU A 133 8.94 13.37 -7.78
C LEU A 133 8.79 11.89 -8.14
N ILE A 134 9.90 11.21 -8.40
CA ILE A 134 9.94 9.75 -8.48
C ILE A 134 10.27 9.26 -7.08
N VAL A 135 9.40 8.43 -6.51
CA VAL A 135 9.43 8.08 -5.09
C VAL A 135 9.42 6.56 -4.92
N PHE A 136 10.31 6.06 -4.09
CA PHE A 136 10.32 4.68 -3.62
C PHE A 136 9.97 4.73 -2.15
N ASN A 137 8.69 4.54 -1.84
CA ASN A 137 8.15 4.81 -0.51
C ASN A 137 8.16 3.61 0.42
N SER A 138 8.15 3.89 1.69
CA SER A 138 8.09 2.92 2.78
C SER A 138 6.68 2.76 3.34
N CYS A 139 6.48 1.72 4.14
CA CYS A 139 5.31 1.56 5.02
C CYS A 139 3.96 1.55 4.28
N GLU A 140 3.90 1.03 3.05
CA GLU A 140 2.62 0.79 2.37
C GLU A 140 1.88 -0.35 3.06
N GLU A 141 2.58 -1.42 3.40
CA GLU A 141 2.02 -2.68 3.82
C GLU A 141 1.49 -2.70 5.26
N GLY A 142 0.45 -3.49 5.46
CA GLY A 142 -0.03 -3.95 6.77
C GLY A 142 -0.19 -2.83 7.80
N LEU A 143 0.63 -2.88 8.85
CA LEU A 143 0.68 -1.92 9.94
C LEU A 143 1.63 -0.74 9.67
N GLY A 144 2.29 -0.68 8.54
CA GLY A 144 3.03 0.49 8.07
C GLY A 144 2.13 1.72 7.90
N ASN A 145 0.82 1.46 7.68
CA ASN A 145 -0.24 2.49 7.76
C ASN A 145 -0.04 3.68 6.83
N LEU A 146 0.63 3.47 5.69
CA LEU A 146 0.93 4.48 4.67
C LEU A 146 1.80 5.63 5.23
N GLU A 147 2.69 5.36 6.19
CA GLU A 147 3.50 6.42 6.82
C GLU A 147 4.42 7.12 5.81
N GLY A 148 4.95 6.38 4.82
CA GLY A 148 5.79 6.95 3.79
C GLY A 148 5.05 7.96 2.93
N SER A 149 3.92 7.57 2.35
CA SER A 149 3.09 8.46 1.53
C SER A 149 2.47 9.62 2.33
N ARG A 150 2.11 9.40 3.62
CA ARG A 150 1.69 10.49 4.51
C ARG A 150 2.77 11.53 4.67
N TYR A 151 4.00 11.12 4.99
CA TYR A 151 5.13 12.03 5.18
C TYR A 151 5.46 12.78 3.89
N LEU A 152 5.42 12.09 2.74
CA LEU A 152 5.58 12.74 1.44
C LEU A 152 4.52 13.83 1.22
N MET A 153 3.25 13.51 1.47
CA MET A 153 2.16 14.47 1.27
C MET A 153 2.07 15.55 2.36
N ASP A 154 2.64 15.34 3.56
CA ASP A 154 2.82 16.38 4.55
C ASP A 154 3.91 17.39 4.12
N THR A 155 4.94 16.90 3.42
CA THR A 155 6.06 17.70 2.96
C THR A 155 5.79 18.44 1.66
N TYR A 156 5.19 17.77 0.68
CA TYR A 156 5.03 18.28 -0.70
C TYR A 156 3.58 18.49 -1.11
N GLY A 157 2.58 18.04 -0.33
CA GLY A 157 1.19 17.91 -0.77
C GLY A 157 0.53 19.15 -1.34
N ASN A 158 0.87 20.35 -0.82
CA ASN A 158 0.38 21.63 -1.38
C ASN A 158 0.90 21.94 -2.78
N ARG A 159 1.88 21.20 -3.26
CA ARG A 159 2.50 21.35 -4.59
C ARG A 159 2.15 20.19 -5.51
N VAL A 160 1.57 19.10 -4.98
CA VAL A 160 1.21 17.91 -5.77
C VAL A 160 -0.13 18.14 -6.47
N HIS A 161 -0.14 17.95 -7.78
CA HIS A 161 -1.31 18.07 -8.64
C HIS A 161 -1.88 16.71 -9.06
N GLU A 162 -1.01 15.75 -9.37
CA GLU A 162 -1.37 14.37 -9.71
C GLU A 162 -0.45 13.38 -8.98
N PHE A 163 -1.02 12.21 -8.65
CA PHE A 163 -0.33 11.21 -7.85
C PHE A 163 -0.59 9.79 -8.39
N TYR A 164 0.46 9.08 -8.74
CA TYR A 164 0.41 7.74 -9.30
C TYR A 164 1.20 6.77 -8.44
N SER A 165 0.54 5.74 -7.92
CA SER A 165 1.18 4.61 -7.26
C SER A 165 1.27 3.46 -8.24
N PHE A 166 2.47 3.01 -8.54
CA PHE A 166 2.67 1.79 -9.31
C PHE A 166 2.72 0.62 -8.34
N ASP A 167 1.61 -0.14 -8.29
CA ASP A 167 1.42 -1.26 -7.38
C ASP A 167 0.46 -2.27 -8.02
N GLY A 168 0.76 -3.56 -7.89
CA GLY A 168 0.03 -4.63 -8.54
C GLY A 168 0.31 -4.73 -10.04
N GLY A 169 -0.68 -5.23 -10.79
CA GLY A 169 -0.55 -5.48 -12.23
C GLY A 169 -1.38 -4.52 -13.10
N TYR A 170 -1.15 -4.56 -14.42
CA TYR A 170 -1.77 -3.64 -15.37
C TYR A 170 -3.21 -4.00 -15.80
N LYS A 171 -3.78 -5.13 -15.36
CA LYS A 171 -5.18 -5.48 -15.70
C LYS A 171 -6.23 -4.74 -14.89
N GLY A 172 -5.82 -4.14 -13.76
CA GLY A 172 -6.68 -3.39 -12.85
C GLY A 172 -6.15 -2.01 -12.56
N VAL A 173 -7.06 -1.07 -12.29
CA VAL A 173 -6.72 0.29 -11.82
C VAL A 173 -7.54 0.57 -10.58
N VAL A 174 -6.87 0.85 -9.47
CA VAL A 174 -7.53 1.33 -8.25
C VAL A 174 -7.81 2.82 -8.43
N CYS A 175 -9.10 3.16 -8.46
CA CYS A 175 -9.58 4.52 -8.72
C CYS A 175 -10.43 5.10 -7.57
N LYS A 176 -10.57 4.36 -6.48
CA LYS A 176 -11.35 4.75 -5.29
C LYS A 176 -10.71 4.17 -4.04
N ALA A 177 -10.49 5.00 -3.02
CA ALA A 177 -9.86 4.59 -1.78
C ALA A 177 -10.80 3.76 -0.90
N VAL A 178 -10.34 2.59 -0.45
CA VAL A 178 -10.95 1.85 0.65
C VAL A 178 -10.25 2.26 1.94
N GLY A 179 -10.95 3.03 2.77
CA GLY A 179 -10.48 3.37 4.11
C GLY A 179 -10.62 2.20 5.09
N SER A 180 -9.81 2.20 6.13
CA SER A 180 -9.86 1.19 7.19
C SER A 180 -9.48 1.76 8.54
N VAL A 181 -10.02 1.17 9.61
CA VAL A 181 -9.57 1.42 10.98
C VAL A 181 -9.37 0.08 11.67
N ARG A 182 -8.22 -0.08 12.31
CA ARG A 182 -7.79 -1.31 12.96
C ARG A 182 -7.54 -1.07 14.43
N TYR A 183 -8.10 -1.93 15.27
CA TYR A 183 -8.01 -1.83 16.71
C TYR A 183 -7.50 -3.11 17.34
N GLU A 184 -6.70 -2.98 18.39
CA GLU A 184 -6.49 -4.01 19.40
C GLU A 184 -7.37 -3.67 20.60
N VAL A 185 -8.17 -4.64 21.05
CA VAL A 185 -9.03 -4.50 22.21
C VAL A 185 -8.58 -5.47 23.28
N VAL A 186 -8.26 -4.95 24.46
CA VAL A 186 -7.79 -5.76 25.61
C VAL A 186 -8.81 -5.64 26.74
N GLY A 187 -9.44 -6.77 27.06
CA GLY A 187 -10.38 -6.86 28.19
C GLY A 187 -9.74 -7.49 29.42
N LYS A 188 -9.94 -6.87 30.60
CA LYS A 188 -9.38 -7.35 31.86
C LYS A 188 -10.45 -7.55 32.93
N THR A 189 -10.30 -8.61 33.72
CA THR A 189 -11.22 -8.98 34.79
C THR A 189 -10.48 -9.48 36.03
N GLU A 190 -11.22 -9.88 37.09
CA GLU A 190 -10.67 -10.36 38.33
C GLU A 190 -9.96 -11.70 38.15
N GLY A 191 -10.52 -12.59 37.29
CA GLY A 191 -10.03 -13.95 37.12
C GLY A 191 -10.18 -14.83 38.37
N GLY A 192 -9.38 -15.90 38.46
CA GLY A 192 -9.30 -16.75 39.64
C GLY A 192 -9.44 -18.25 39.37
N HIS A 193 -9.46 -19.05 40.41
CA HIS A 193 -9.66 -20.51 40.29
C HIS A 193 -11.11 -20.81 39.90
N SER A 194 -11.33 -21.60 38.85
CA SER A 194 -12.65 -21.80 38.26
C SER A 194 -13.75 -22.29 39.21
N TYR A 195 -13.38 -23.11 40.22
CA TYR A 195 -14.29 -23.58 41.25
C TYR A 195 -14.30 -22.64 42.46
N GLY A 196 -13.13 -22.28 43.01
CA GLY A 196 -13.02 -21.52 44.25
C GLY A 196 -13.40 -20.04 44.15
N ALA A 197 -13.27 -19.44 42.98
CA ALA A 197 -13.62 -18.06 42.68
C ALA A 197 -14.82 -17.96 41.70
N PHE A 198 -15.70 -19.00 41.70
CA PHE A 198 -16.87 -19.02 40.85
C PHE A 198 -17.76 -17.79 41.13
N GLY A 199 -18.14 -17.08 40.08
CA GLY A 199 -18.86 -15.80 40.16
C GLY A 199 -18.02 -14.58 39.75
N ASN A 200 -16.69 -14.71 39.75
CA ASN A 200 -15.83 -13.69 39.12
C ASN A 200 -16.04 -13.65 37.62
N ARG A 201 -15.82 -12.46 37.06
CA ARG A 201 -15.96 -12.26 35.61
C ARG A 201 -14.84 -12.96 34.84
N ASN A 202 -15.20 -13.51 33.69
CA ASN A 202 -14.28 -14.18 32.78
C ASN A 202 -14.05 -13.29 31.54
N ALA A 203 -12.80 -12.89 31.32
CA ALA A 203 -12.43 -11.99 30.21
C ALA A 203 -12.79 -12.59 28.85
N ILE A 204 -12.59 -13.91 28.64
CA ILE A 204 -12.95 -14.56 27.36
C ILE A 204 -14.46 -14.51 27.12
N ALA A 205 -15.27 -14.76 28.14
CA ALA A 205 -16.72 -14.68 28.00
C ALA A 205 -17.20 -13.26 27.66
N LEU A 206 -16.57 -12.24 28.27
CA LEU A 206 -16.85 -10.85 27.99
C LEU A 206 -16.46 -10.46 26.57
N ALA A 207 -15.29 -10.83 26.11
CA ALA A 207 -14.86 -10.58 24.75
C ALA A 207 -15.77 -11.27 23.73
N SER A 208 -16.19 -12.52 24.01
CA SER A 208 -17.11 -13.25 23.15
C SER A 208 -18.45 -12.51 23.02
N SER A 209 -19.00 -12.01 24.14
CA SER A 209 -20.24 -11.20 24.14
C SER A 209 -20.05 -9.87 23.37
N MET A 210 -18.92 -9.20 23.55
CA MET A 210 -18.58 -7.96 22.82
C MET A 210 -18.49 -8.22 21.32
N ILE A 211 -17.78 -9.29 20.93
CA ILE A 211 -17.65 -9.68 19.51
C ILE A 211 -19.02 -10.01 18.92
N CYS A 212 -19.89 -10.76 19.62
CA CYS A 212 -21.25 -11.01 19.15
C CYS A 212 -22.01 -9.68 18.91
N THR A 213 -21.90 -8.72 19.84
CA THR A 213 -22.54 -7.41 19.67
C THR A 213 -21.99 -6.65 18.45
N LEU A 214 -20.67 -6.72 18.20
CA LEU A 214 -20.06 -6.11 17.01
C LEU A 214 -20.56 -6.79 15.73
N TYR A 215 -20.78 -8.11 15.74
CA TYR A 215 -21.24 -8.87 14.58
C TYR A 215 -22.76 -8.79 14.33
N ASP A 216 -23.54 -8.30 15.30
CA ASP A 216 -24.97 -7.98 15.11
C ASP A 216 -25.19 -6.66 14.34
N TYR A 217 -24.11 -5.90 14.11
CA TYR A 217 -24.18 -4.63 13.38
C TYR A 217 -24.56 -4.83 11.92
N LYS A 218 -25.55 -4.07 11.47
CA LYS A 218 -25.90 -3.98 10.05
C LYS A 218 -25.08 -2.87 9.40
N VAL A 219 -24.11 -3.27 8.58
CA VAL A 219 -23.26 -2.30 7.87
C VAL A 219 -24.09 -1.35 7.01
N PRO A 220 -23.67 -0.08 6.89
CA PRO A 220 -24.23 0.85 5.95
C PRO A 220 -24.13 0.35 4.50
N THR A 221 -24.94 0.88 3.61
CA THR A 221 -25.10 0.39 2.23
C THR A 221 -24.86 1.46 1.17
N ARG A 222 -24.24 2.60 1.53
CA ARG A 222 -23.87 3.63 0.55
C ARG A 222 -22.76 3.13 -0.38
N GLY A 223 -21.83 2.33 0.17
CA GLY A 223 -20.76 1.66 -0.54
C GLY A 223 -20.55 0.23 -0.05
N LYS A 224 -19.37 -0.33 -0.34
CA LYS A 224 -18.96 -1.63 0.17
C LYS A 224 -18.28 -1.44 1.53
N SER A 225 -18.94 -1.93 2.58
CA SER A 225 -18.44 -1.89 3.95
C SER A 225 -18.27 -3.29 4.53
N THR A 226 -17.21 -3.50 5.30
CA THR A 226 -16.88 -4.79 5.92
C THR A 226 -16.29 -4.59 7.31
N TYR A 227 -16.39 -5.62 8.16
CA TYR A 227 -15.68 -5.70 9.43
C TYR A 227 -15.18 -7.12 9.66
N ASN A 228 -14.18 -7.26 10.54
CA ASN A 228 -13.64 -8.57 10.87
C ASN A 228 -12.98 -8.56 12.27
N VAL A 229 -13.11 -9.68 12.98
CA VAL A 229 -12.23 -10.04 14.10
C VAL A 229 -11.29 -11.13 13.59
N GLY A 230 -10.02 -10.77 13.34
CA GLY A 230 -9.05 -11.68 12.74
C GLY A 230 -8.25 -12.49 13.76
N VAL A 231 -8.11 -11.98 14.99
CA VAL A 231 -7.31 -12.62 16.05
C VAL A 231 -8.06 -12.50 17.37
N ILE A 232 -8.05 -13.57 18.18
CA ILE A 232 -8.46 -13.58 19.58
C ILE A 232 -7.50 -14.46 20.38
N GLU A 233 -7.01 -13.94 21.52
CA GLU A 233 -6.08 -14.63 22.43
C GLU A 233 -6.48 -14.35 23.86
N GLY A 234 -6.37 -15.33 24.77
CA GLY A 234 -6.67 -15.08 26.17
C GLY A 234 -6.72 -16.35 27.03
N GLY A 235 -6.70 -16.13 28.35
CA GLY A 235 -6.68 -17.18 29.35
C GLY A 235 -5.34 -17.91 29.50
N THR A 236 -5.24 -18.83 30.44
CA THR A 236 -3.99 -19.56 30.76
C THR A 236 -4.20 -21.07 30.89
N SER A 237 -5.31 -21.53 31.50
CA SER A 237 -5.61 -22.95 31.66
C SER A 237 -7.11 -23.19 31.84
N VAL A 238 -7.55 -24.45 31.64
CA VAL A 238 -8.97 -24.83 31.70
C VAL A 238 -9.62 -24.61 33.07
N ASN A 239 -8.83 -24.66 34.16
CA ASN A 239 -9.31 -24.47 35.54
C ASN A 239 -9.07 -23.06 36.10
N THR A 240 -8.78 -22.08 35.21
CA THR A 240 -8.59 -20.68 35.57
C THR A 240 -9.64 -19.84 34.87
N ILE A 241 -10.34 -18.95 35.61
CA ILE A 241 -11.17 -17.89 35.06
C ILE A 241 -10.23 -16.90 34.38
N ALA A 242 -10.39 -16.69 33.08
CA ALA A 242 -9.50 -15.82 32.31
C ALA A 242 -9.50 -14.37 32.85
N GLN A 243 -8.30 -13.85 33.16
CA GLN A 243 -8.12 -12.48 33.64
C GLN A 243 -7.97 -11.47 32.50
N GLU A 244 -7.43 -11.94 31.38
CA GLU A 244 -7.17 -11.09 30.22
C GLU A 244 -7.53 -11.80 28.94
N VAL A 245 -8.00 -11.01 27.99
CA VAL A 245 -8.27 -11.41 26.60
C VAL A 245 -7.90 -10.26 25.70
N LYS A 246 -7.39 -10.58 24.53
CA LYS A 246 -7.10 -9.62 23.47
C LYS A 246 -7.77 -10.08 22.18
N PHE A 247 -8.35 -9.15 21.43
CA PHE A 247 -8.79 -9.42 20.06
C PHE A 247 -8.45 -8.24 19.14
N MET A 248 -8.25 -8.52 17.85
CA MET A 248 -8.03 -7.52 16.84
C MET A 248 -9.28 -7.37 15.97
N PHE A 249 -9.75 -6.14 15.84
CA PHE A 249 -10.95 -5.79 15.10
C PHE A 249 -10.61 -4.78 14.00
N GLU A 250 -11.16 -5.01 12.80
CA GLU A 250 -11.01 -4.12 11.65
C GLU A 250 -12.37 -3.74 11.08
N VAL A 251 -12.51 -2.49 10.66
CA VAL A 251 -13.60 -2.00 9.81
C VAL A 251 -13.01 -1.43 8.54
N ARG A 252 -13.69 -1.62 7.40
CA ARG A 252 -13.34 -1.06 6.10
C ARG A 252 -14.56 -0.53 5.38
N SER A 253 -14.39 0.54 4.62
CA SER A 253 -15.39 1.04 3.68
C SER A 253 -14.75 1.81 2.53
N ASP A 254 -15.38 1.80 1.37
CA ASP A 254 -15.05 2.70 0.27
C ASP A 254 -15.86 4.00 0.29
N GLU A 255 -16.66 4.20 1.35
CA GLU A 255 -17.38 5.44 1.64
C GLU A 255 -16.98 6.02 3.00
N ARG A 256 -16.59 7.30 3.03
CA ARG A 256 -16.13 7.98 4.24
C ARG A 256 -17.19 8.00 5.35
N GLU A 257 -18.43 8.29 5.00
CA GLU A 257 -19.55 8.37 5.95
C GLU A 257 -19.84 6.99 6.56
N ASP A 258 -19.80 5.93 5.76
CA ASP A 258 -19.97 4.56 6.23
C ASP A 258 -18.87 4.16 7.21
N LEU A 259 -17.61 4.48 6.90
CA LEU A 259 -16.48 4.21 7.79
C LEU A 259 -16.63 4.94 9.13
N LEU A 260 -17.03 6.20 9.11
CA LEU A 260 -17.27 6.99 10.33
C LEU A 260 -18.42 6.43 11.15
N GLU A 261 -19.52 6.01 10.53
CA GLU A 261 -20.65 5.39 11.21
C GLU A 261 -20.25 4.07 11.88
N MET A 262 -19.47 3.22 11.20
CA MET A 262 -18.95 1.97 11.76
C MET A 262 -17.99 2.21 12.93
N LYS A 263 -17.14 3.23 12.85
CA LYS A 263 -16.25 3.67 13.92
C LYS A 263 -17.02 4.11 15.15
N GLN A 264 -18.06 4.92 14.98
CA GLN A 264 -18.95 5.37 16.06
C GLN A 264 -19.71 4.22 16.72
N PHE A 265 -20.17 3.25 15.93
CA PHE A 265 -20.80 2.05 16.48
C PHE A 265 -19.82 1.26 17.35
N PHE A 266 -18.61 0.99 16.87
CA PHE A 266 -17.54 0.34 17.63
C PHE A 266 -17.30 1.05 18.97
N GLU A 267 -17.08 2.35 18.95
CA GLU A 267 -16.87 3.16 20.16
C GLU A 267 -18.03 3.08 21.14
N SER A 268 -19.27 3.03 20.63
CA SER A 268 -20.48 2.89 21.44
C SER A 268 -20.54 1.53 22.15
N VAL A 269 -20.18 0.47 21.45
CA VAL A 269 -20.08 -0.89 22.05
C VAL A 269 -19.03 -0.91 23.15
N ILE A 270 -17.82 -0.44 22.88
CA ILE A 270 -16.73 -0.36 23.89
C ILE A 270 -17.19 0.43 25.11
N ASN A 271 -17.80 1.58 24.92
CA ASN A 271 -18.27 2.43 26.01
C ASN A 271 -19.38 1.76 26.84
N ALA A 272 -20.29 1.01 26.22
CA ALA A 272 -21.31 0.25 26.92
C ALA A 272 -20.68 -0.78 27.90
N TYR A 273 -19.66 -1.51 27.47
CA TYR A 273 -18.94 -2.45 28.34
C TYR A 273 -18.15 -1.75 29.46
N ARG A 274 -17.53 -0.62 29.18
CA ARG A 274 -16.88 0.23 30.20
C ARG A 274 -17.89 0.71 31.26
N CYS A 275 -19.09 1.12 30.85
CA CYS A 275 -20.17 1.52 31.77
C CYS A 275 -20.66 0.38 32.67
N MET A 276 -20.51 -0.88 32.25
CA MET A 276 -20.76 -2.06 33.09
C MET A 276 -19.61 -2.36 34.07
N GLY A 277 -18.63 -1.48 34.19
CA GLY A 277 -17.49 -1.65 35.10
C GLY A 277 -16.42 -2.62 34.61
N ILE A 278 -16.37 -2.87 33.30
CA ILE A 278 -15.36 -3.73 32.69
C ILE A 278 -14.17 -2.86 32.26
N ILE A 279 -12.96 -3.31 32.54
CA ILE A 279 -11.75 -2.65 32.07
C ILE A 279 -11.54 -3.08 30.61
N VAL A 280 -11.67 -2.13 29.70
CA VAL A 280 -11.44 -2.35 28.27
C VAL A 280 -10.48 -1.26 27.77
N ASP A 281 -9.27 -1.69 27.43
CA ASP A 281 -8.27 -0.86 26.76
C ASP A 281 -8.42 -1.03 25.24
N VAL A 282 -8.30 0.06 24.50
CA VAL A 282 -8.37 0.06 23.02
C VAL A 282 -7.14 0.77 22.49
N ASN A 283 -6.37 0.07 21.69
CA ASN A 283 -5.21 0.61 21.00
C ASN A 283 -5.56 0.73 19.50
N LEU A 284 -5.41 1.93 18.94
CA LEU A 284 -5.49 2.14 17.49
C LEU A 284 -4.22 1.61 16.84
N LEU A 285 -4.34 0.59 15.99
CA LEU A 285 -3.21 -0.03 15.28
C LEU A 285 -2.92 0.67 13.95
N GLY A 286 -3.95 1.23 13.32
CA GLY A 286 -3.80 1.96 12.07
C GLY A 286 -5.13 2.50 11.57
N GLU A 287 -5.04 3.58 10.80
CA GLU A 287 -6.18 4.22 10.15
C GLU A 287 -5.78 4.68 8.75
N ARG A 288 -6.43 4.14 7.71
CA ARG A 288 -6.28 4.57 6.32
C ARG A 288 -7.52 5.35 5.91
N PRO A 289 -7.38 6.55 5.32
CA PRO A 289 -8.54 7.37 4.97
C PRO A 289 -9.29 6.82 3.75
N CYS A 290 -10.56 7.16 3.65
CA CYS A 290 -11.33 7.09 2.42
C CYS A 290 -11.04 8.30 1.52
N MET A 291 -11.66 8.30 0.35
CA MET A 291 -11.62 9.42 -0.58
C MET A 291 -12.07 10.73 0.05
N GLY A 292 -11.34 11.82 -0.19
CA GLY A 292 -11.69 13.19 0.19
C GLY A 292 -12.43 13.93 -0.93
N ASN A 293 -12.28 15.26 -0.96
CA ASN A 293 -12.90 16.13 -1.97
C ASN A 293 -12.02 16.22 -3.23
N VAL A 294 -11.90 15.10 -3.94
CA VAL A 294 -11.18 15.05 -5.22
C VAL A 294 -12.05 15.66 -6.32
N ASP A 295 -11.43 16.44 -7.22
CA ASP A 295 -12.10 16.89 -8.45
C ASP A 295 -12.36 15.67 -9.34
N MET A 296 -13.62 15.30 -9.46
CA MET A 296 -14.06 14.08 -10.16
C MET A 296 -13.88 14.19 -11.68
N ASP A 297 -13.97 15.39 -12.27
CA ASP A 297 -13.73 15.59 -13.71
C ASP A 297 -12.23 15.42 -14.00
N HIS A 298 -11.36 15.95 -13.14
CA HIS A 298 -9.93 15.75 -13.24
C HIS A 298 -9.54 14.27 -13.05
N LEU A 299 -10.09 13.61 -12.03
CA LEU A 299 -9.87 12.18 -11.80
C LEU A 299 -10.30 11.33 -13.01
N GLN A 300 -11.46 11.64 -13.62
CA GLN A 300 -11.93 10.92 -14.81
C GLN A 300 -10.97 11.10 -16.00
N ASN A 301 -10.39 12.27 -16.16
CA ASN A 301 -9.37 12.53 -17.20
C ASN A 301 -8.10 11.71 -16.95
N VAL A 302 -7.64 11.64 -15.69
CA VAL A 302 -6.51 10.78 -15.27
C VAL A 302 -6.78 9.31 -15.61
N LEU A 303 -7.93 8.79 -15.21
CA LEU A 303 -8.31 7.39 -15.45
C LEU A 303 -8.44 7.06 -16.93
N THR A 304 -8.95 8.00 -17.73
CA THR A 304 -9.07 7.84 -19.19
C THR A 304 -7.69 7.69 -19.83
N ARG A 305 -6.73 8.57 -19.50
CA ARG A 305 -5.35 8.48 -20.01
C ARG A 305 -4.70 7.14 -19.67
N VAL A 306 -4.77 6.73 -18.40
CA VAL A 306 -4.22 5.43 -17.97
C VAL A 306 -4.87 4.27 -18.73
N ALA A 307 -6.20 4.27 -18.88
CA ALA A 307 -6.92 3.22 -19.59
C ALA A 307 -6.55 3.16 -21.07
N GLU A 308 -6.38 4.29 -21.73
CA GLU A 308 -5.96 4.41 -23.14
C GLU A 308 -4.54 3.84 -23.33
N VAL A 309 -3.60 4.15 -22.45
CA VAL A 309 -2.23 3.61 -22.51
C VAL A 309 -2.23 2.09 -22.29
N ILE A 310 -2.96 1.59 -21.28
CA ILE A 310 -3.07 0.15 -21.05
C ILE A 310 -3.71 -0.54 -22.26
N GLN A 311 -4.79 0.01 -22.79
CA GLN A 311 -5.46 -0.54 -23.98
C GLN A 311 -4.54 -0.54 -25.20
N HIS A 312 -3.73 0.48 -25.37
CA HIS A 312 -2.77 0.57 -26.49
C HIS A 312 -1.78 -0.61 -26.49
N HIS A 313 -1.27 -1.00 -25.32
CA HIS A 313 -0.24 -2.04 -25.21
C HIS A 313 -0.82 -3.46 -25.05
N THR A 314 -2.04 -3.58 -24.50
CA THR A 314 -2.66 -4.90 -24.20
C THR A 314 -3.82 -5.27 -25.13
N GLY A 315 -4.39 -4.30 -25.84
CA GLY A 315 -5.64 -4.48 -26.60
C GLY A 315 -6.91 -4.51 -25.73
N ASN A 316 -6.79 -4.42 -24.41
CA ASN A 316 -7.91 -4.53 -23.47
C ASN A 316 -7.97 -3.31 -22.53
N LEU A 317 -9.19 -2.90 -22.17
CA LEU A 317 -9.39 -1.91 -21.11
C LEU A 317 -9.14 -2.55 -19.74
N PRO A 318 -8.50 -1.85 -18.79
CA PRO A 318 -8.35 -2.33 -17.42
C PRO A 318 -9.70 -2.31 -16.67
N SER A 319 -9.82 -3.14 -15.65
CA SER A 319 -10.94 -3.06 -14.70
C SER A 319 -10.70 -1.92 -13.70
N LEU A 320 -11.72 -1.09 -13.48
CA LEU A 320 -11.70 -0.06 -12.44
C LEU A 320 -12.31 -0.63 -11.15
N HIS A 321 -11.62 -0.43 -10.03
CA HIS A 321 -12.10 -0.94 -8.74
C HIS A 321 -11.64 -0.08 -7.56
N SER A 322 -12.24 -0.31 -6.39
CA SER A 322 -11.80 0.29 -5.13
C SER A 322 -10.71 -0.57 -4.48
N GLY A 323 -9.72 0.08 -3.87
CA GLY A 323 -8.61 -0.58 -3.18
C GLY A 323 -8.03 0.28 -2.06
N SER A 324 -7.15 -0.29 -1.27
CA SER A 324 -6.44 0.41 -0.20
C SER A 324 -4.95 0.40 -0.55
N THR A 325 -4.43 1.52 -0.98
CA THR A 325 -3.08 1.74 -1.49
C THR A 325 -2.55 3.10 -1.03
N ASP A 326 -1.34 3.48 -1.40
CA ASP A 326 -0.80 4.83 -1.16
C ASP A 326 -1.71 5.95 -1.70
N CYS A 327 -2.50 5.67 -2.73
CA CYS A 327 -3.49 6.62 -3.26
C CYS A 327 -4.56 7.04 -2.25
N ASN A 328 -4.79 6.29 -1.16
CA ASN A 328 -5.68 6.73 -0.10
C ASN A 328 -5.26 8.10 0.46
N ILE A 329 -3.96 8.36 0.54
CA ILE A 329 -3.44 9.62 1.12
C ILE A 329 -3.63 10.78 0.16
N CYS A 330 -3.33 10.62 -1.12
CA CYS A 330 -3.55 11.69 -2.09
C CYS A 330 -5.06 12.00 -2.25
N TYR A 331 -5.90 10.99 -2.29
CA TYR A 331 -7.35 11.17 -2.35
C TYR A 331 -7.91 11.89 -1.14
N ASP A 332 -7.45 11.56 0.08
CA ASP A 332 -7.86 12.27 1.30
C ASP A 332 -7.53 13.76 1.25
N ARG A 333 -6.43 14.13 0.58
CA ARG A 333 -5.97 15.51 0.36
C ARG A 333 -6.63 16.20 -0.84
N GLY A 334 -7.54 15.52 -1.55
CA GLY A 334 -8.23 16.07 -2.72
C GLY A 334 -7.39 16.05 -4.00
N VAL A 335 -6.29 15.31 -4.04
CA VAL A 335 -5.43 15.17 -5.21
C VAL A 335 -5.89 14.00 -6.07
N ALA A 336 -6.05 14.22 -7.38
CA ALA A 336 -6.39 13.18 -8.34
C ALA A 336 -5.19 12.25 -8.61
N GLY A 337 -5.48 10.98 -8.85
CA GLY A 337 -4.47 9.97 -9.15
C GLY A 337 -5.08 8.59 -9.30
N CYS A 338 -4.25 7.58 -9.42
CA CYS A 338 -4.70 6.18 -9.37
C CYS A 338 -3.51 5.25 -9.09
N CYS A 339 -3.84 3.98 -8.78
CA CYS A 339 -2.86 2.95 -8.60
C CYS A 339 -3.03 1.87 -9.67
N PHE A 340 -1.93 1.49 -10.32
CA PHE A 340 -1.84 0.40 -11.30
C PHE A 340 -0.38 -0.02 -11.43
N GLY A 341 -0.09 -1.22 -11.92
CA GLY A 341 1.30 -1.67 -11.98
C GLY A 341 1.73 -2.22 -13.34
N GLY A 342 2.94 -2.78 -13.38
CA GLY A 342 3.67 -3.15 -14.58
C GLY A 342 3.82 -4.66 -14.81
N TYR A 343 3.14 -5.54 -14.08
CA TYR A 343 3.32 -6.99 -14.23
C TYR A 343 1.99 -7.77 -14.21
N GLU A 344 2.08 -9.06 -14.50
CA GLU A 344 1.06 -10.06 -14.24
C GLU A 344 1.61 -11.07 -13.25
N GLY A 345 0.87 -11.37 -12.20
CA GLY A 345 1.33 -12.26 -11.16
C GLY A 345 0.21 -12.91 -10.37
N LYS A 346 0.58 -13.69 -9.39
CA LYS A 346 -0.34 -14.31 -8.44
C LYS A 346 0.35 -14.67 -7.14
N GLY A 347 -0.48 -14.81 -6.10
CA GLY A 347 0.00 -15.22 -4.79
C GLY A 347 0.56 -14.08 -3.96
N ALA A 348 0.27 -12.80 -4.28
CA ALA A 348 0.63 -11.66 -3.44
C ALA A 348 0.31 -11.94 -1.97
N HIS A 349 1.15 -11.47 -1.04
CA HIS A 349 1.09 -11.74 0.40
C HIS A 349 1.24 -13.23 0.80
N THR A 350 1.74 -14.08 -0.09
CA THR A 350 2.08 -15.48 0.24
C THR A 350 3.53 -15.81 -0.09
N ARG A 351 4.05 -16.88 0.55
CA ARG A 351 5.40 -17.38 0.23
C ARG A 351 5.52 -17.99 -1.17
N GLN A 352 4.41 -18.18 -1.89
CA GLN A 352 4.34 -18.73 -3.24
C GLN A 352 4.09 -17.63 -4.29
N GLU A 353 4.34 -16.39 -3.94
CA GLU A 353 4.20 -15.27 -4.85
C GLU A 353 5.11 -15.42 -6.06
N ARG A 354 4.57 -15.10 -7.24
CA ARG A 354 5.30 -15.17 -8.52
C ARG A 354 4.71 -14.25 -9.57
N ILE A 355 5.57 -13.77 -10.47
CA ILE A 355 5.21 -12.92 -11.60
C ILE A 355 5.62 -13.57 -12.92
N GLU A 356 4.83 -13.33 -13.97
CA GLU A 356 5.12 -13.85 -15.31
C GLU A 356 6.23 -13.02 -15.96
N ILE A 357 7.36 -13.65 -16.33
CA ILE A 357 8.49 -12.96 -16.97
C ILE A 357 8.06 -12.26 -18.26
N ASN A 358 7.21 -12.91 -19.06
CA ASN A 358 6.72 -12.34 -20.32
C ASN A 358 5.76 -11.14 -20.14
N SER A 359 5.26 -10.90 -18.94
CA SER A 359 4.43 -9.72 -18.66
C SER A 359 5.23 -8.45 -18.42
N LEU A 360 6.47 -8.58 -17.95
CA LEU A 360 7.34 -7.45 -17.60
C LEU A 360 7.60 -6.48 -18.78
N PRO A 361 7.92 -6.95 -20.01
CA PRO A 361 8.08 -6.02 -21.14
C PRO A 361 6.80 -5.24 -21.44
N VAL A 362 5.63 -5.87 -21.30
CA VAL A 362 4.34 -5.22 -21.54
C VAL A 362 4.06 -4.17 -20.46
N GLY A 363 4.24 -4.55 -19.20
CA GLY A 363 4.02 -3.67 -18.06
C GLY A 363 4.95 -2.46 -18.08
N MET A 364 6.26 -2.69 -18.22
CA MET A 364 7.23 -1.61 -18.28
C MET A 364 6.99 -0.66 -19.47
N LYS A 365 6.47 -1.16 -20.62
CA LYS A 365 6.04 -0.30 -21.74
C LYS A 365 4.84 0.57 -21.38
N ILE A 366 3.89 0.03 -20.62
CA ILE A 366 2.74 0.79 -20.12
C ILE A 366 3.21 1.92 -19.22
N LEU A 367 4.02 1.62 -18.21
CA LEU A 367 4.53 2.61 -17.27
C LEU A 367 5.40 3.66 -17.97
N MET A 368 6.32 3.23 -18.85
CA MET A 368 7.17 4.11 -19.64
C MET A 368 6.35 5.05 -20.54
N HIS A 369 5.39 4.53 -21.30
CA HIS A 369 4.53 5.32 -22.18
C HIS A 369 3.74 6.34 -21.38
N PHE A 370 3.12 5.92 -20.28
CA PHE A 370 2.35 6.80 -19.42
C PHE A 370 3.21 7.92 -18.80
N MET A 371 4.37 7.59 -18.27
CA MET A 371 5.27 8.60 -17.67
C MET A 371 5.80 9.59 -18.72
N LEU A 372 6.09 9.15 -19.96
CA LEU A 372 6.56 10.02 -21.03
C LEU A 372 5.59 11.14 -21.42
N GLU A 373 4.29 11.03 -21.09
CA GLU A 373 3.33 12.10 -21.32
C GLU A 373 3.63 13.38 -20.49
N TYR A 374 4.45 13.23 -19.43
CA TYR A 374 4.84 14.31 -18.51
C TYR A 374 6.22 14.88 -18.79
N PHE A 375 6.95 14.30 -19.74
CA PHE A 375 8.34 14.65 -20.03
C PHE A 375 8.51 15.18 -21.47
N ASP A 376 9.44 16.13 -21.64
CA ASP A 376 9.79 16.77 -22.91
C ASP A 376 11.07 16.19 -23.53
#